data_5e8d9fc0f58967e94749ff0f9f571145
#
_entry.id   5e8d9fc0f58967e94749ff0f9f571145
#
_cell.length_a   1.000
_cell.length_b   1.000
_cell.length_c   1.000
_cell.angle_alpha   90.00
_cell.angle_beta   90.00
_cell.angle_gamma   90.00
#
_symmetry.space_group_name_H-M   'P 1'
#
loop_
_entity.id
_entity.type
_entity.pdbx_description
1 polymer ?
#
loop_
_entity_poly.entity_id
_entity_poly.type
_entity_poly.pdbx_seq_one_letter_code
_entity_poly.pdbx_strand_id
1 'polypeptide(L)'
;MNQFLTPQELRTHAYDEEIKAIIRDDETIALACIDMAVEYAETKLSKHYDTAAIFAARGDDRSALLLQYIKDIAIWRLIGLSTPSIDYEDKKLRYQDAKGWLNEVYKGMPTTFPKKEDTKTTSFTMTSNPKRENYY
;
A
#
# COMPACT_ATOMS: atom_id res chain seq x y z
N MET A 1 9.72 12.68 -1.51
CA MET A 1 8.36 12.27 -1.88
C MET A 1 8.36 10.96 -2.62
N ASN A 2 7.51 10.07 -2.19
CA ASN A 2 7.38 8.76 -2.83
C ASN A 2 6.61 8.90 -4.14
N GLN A 3 7.19 8.38 -5.24
CA GLN A 3 6.57 8.44 -6.55
C GLN A 3 6.05 7.08 -7.01
N PHE A 4 5.74 6.19 -6.08
CA PHE A 4 5.19 4.88 -6.40
C PHE A 4 3.89 5.00 -7.21
N LEU A 5 3.09 6.01 -6.93
CA LEU A 5 1.83 6.27 -7.62
C LEU A 5 1.72 7.77 -7.86
N THR A 6 1.33 8.17 -9.07
CA THR A 6 1.16 9.57 -9.42
C THR A 6 -0.31 9.97 -9.45
N PRO A 7 -0.62 11.27 -9.31
CA PRO A 7 -2.01 11.72 -9.42
C PRO A 7 -2.64 11.39 -10.77
N GLN A 8 -1.86 11.42 -11.85
CA GLN A 8 -2.38 11.09 -13.18
C GLN A 8 -2.82 9.64 -13.25
N GLU A 9 -2.03 8.73 -12.65
CA GLU A 9 -2.38 7.33 -12.61
C GLU A 9 -3.62 7.10 -11.75
N LEU A 10 -3.73 7.83 -10.64
CA LEU A 10 -4.90 7.74 -9.79
C LEU A 10 -6.16 8.19 -10.54
N ARG A 11 -6.05 9.28 -11.30
CA ARG A 11 -7.15 9.80 -12.09
C ARG A 11 -7.62 8.76 -13.13
N THR A 12 -6.68 8.04 -13.72
CA THR A 12 -7.02 7.00 -14.69
C THR A 12 -7.82 5.87 -14.04
N HIS A 13 -7.50 5.54 -12.80
CA HIS A 13 -8.19 4.48 -12.05
C HIS A 13 -9.59 4.92 -11.59
N ALA A 14 -9.78 6.21 -11.37
CA ALA A 14 -11.07 6.73 -10.91
C ALA A 14 -12.00 6.87 -12.09
N TYR A 15 -13.09 6.13 -12.07
CA TYR A 15 -14.03 6.12 -13.21
C TYR A 15 -15.08 7.22 -13.10
N ASP A 16 -15.23 7.83 -11.94
CA ASP A 16 -16.21 8.90 -11.74
C ASP A 16 -15.62 10.23 -12.16
N GLU A 17 -16.36 10.97 -12.99
CA GLU A 17 -15.88 12.27 -13.48
C GLU A 17 -15.66 13.26 -12.35
N GLU A 18 -16.47 13.19 -11.30
CA GLU A 18 -16.31 14.08 -10.15
C GLU A 18 -14.98 13.86 -9.47
N ILE A 19 -14.57 12.60 -9.29
CA ILE A 19 -13.28 12.28 -8.69
C ILE A 19 -12.14 12.73 -9.59
N LYS A 20 -12.26 12.49 -10.90
CA LYS A 20 -11.25 12.92 -11.85
C LYS A 20 -11.06 14.42 -11.83
N ALA A 21 -12.16 15.16 -11.73
CA ALA A 21 -12.10 16.61 -11.67
C ALA A 21 -11.39 17.08 -10.40
N ILE A 22 -11.66 16.46 -9.27
CA ILE A 22 -11.01 16.81 -8.00
C ILE A 22 -9.51 16.61 -8.11
N ILE A 23 -9.09 15.46 -8.64
CA ILE A 23 -7.67 15.14 -8.76
C ILE A 23 -6.99 16.15 -9.69
N ARG A 24 -7.64 16.47 -10.81
CA ARG A 24 -7.07 17.41 -11.79
C ARG A 24 -6.95 18.80 -11.23
N ASP A 25 -7.95 19.23 -10.46
CA ASP A 25 -8.00 20.61 -9.96
C ASP A 25 -7.10 20.81 -8.74
N ASP A 26 -6.84 19.76 -7.97
CA ASP A 26 -6.01 19.89 -6.77
C ASP A 26 -5.13 18.66 -6.59
N GLU A 27 -4.00 18.68 -7.28
CA GLU A 27 -3.05 17.57 -7.19
C GLU A 27 -2.41 17.47 -5.83
N THR A 28 -2.37 18.53 -5.05
CA THR A 28 -1.82 18.50 -3.70
C THR A 28 -2.65 17.58 -2.81
N ILE A 29 -3.98 17.68 -2.90
CA ILE A 29 -4.86 16.80 -2.14
C ILE A 29 -4.68 15.35 -2.60
N ALA A 30 -4.60 15.15 -3.92
CA ALA A 30 -4.41 13.80 -4.46
C ALA A 30 -3.10 13.19 -3.97
N LEU A 31 -2.02 13.96 -3.97
CA LEU A 31 -0.73 13.50 -3.48
C LEU A 31 -0.79 13.13 -1.99
N ALA A 32 -1.47 13.94 -1.20
CA ALA A 32 -1.61 13.64 0.23
C ALA A 32 -2.35 12.33 0.44
N CYS A 33 -3.41 12.08 -0.34
CA CYS A 33 -4.16 10.84 -0.23
C CYS A 33 -3.33 9.64 -0.67
N ILE A 34 -2.52 9.80 -1.72
CA ILE A 34 -1.62 8.76 -2.19
C ILE A 34 -0.59 8.45 -1.12
N ASP A 35 0.02 9.47 -0.53
CA ASP A 35 1.04 9.27 0.50
C ASP A 35 0.45 8.53 1.72
N MET A 36 -0.77 8.89 2.11
CA MET A 36 -1.43 8.20 3.21
C MET A 36 -1.70 6.73 2.87
N ALA A 37 -2.13 6.46 1.64
CA ALA A 37 -2.41 5.10 1.22
C ALA A 37 -1.14 4.26 1.18
N VAL A 38 -0.05 4.82 0.66
CA VAL A 38 1.24 4.13 0.62
C VAL A 38 1.74 3.86 2.04
N GLU A 39 1.66 4.84 2.91
CA GLU A 39 2.13 4.68 4.28
C GLU A 39 1.31 3.62 5.02
N TYR A 40 0.00 3.59 4.80
CA TYR A 40 -0.84 2.58 5.40
C TYR A 40 -0.44 1.18 4.93
N ALA A 41 -0.23 1.01 3.63
CA ALA A 41 0.21 -0.27 3.08
C ALA A 41 1.59 -0.65 3.61
N GLU A 42 2.48 0.32 3.67
CA GLU A 42 3.84 0.10 4.17
C GLU A 42 3.81 -0.39 5.62
N THR A 43 2.93 0.20 6.43
CA THR A 43 2.79 -0.20 7.83
C THR A 43 2.42 -1.67 7.94
N LYS A 44 1.52 -2.15 7.08
CA LYS A 44 1.09 -3.53 7.12
C LYS A 44 2.12 -4.50 6.53
N LEU A 45 2.81 -4.07 5.47
CA LEU A 45 3.75 -4.94 4.77
C LEU A 45 5.10 -5.05 5.46
N SER A 46 5.47 -4.06 6.26
CA SER A 46 6.82 -4.00 6.85
C SER A 46 7.10 -5.13 7.83
N LYS A 47 6.07 -5.80 8.31
CA LYS A 47 6.26 -6.90 9.25
C LYS A 47 7.04 -8.05 8.61
N HIS A 48 6.76 -8.37 7.33
CA HIS A 48 7.32 -9.54 6.67
C HIS A 48 8.15 -9.21 5.44
N TYR A 49 8.05 -8.01 4.89
CA TYR A 49 8.59 -7.71 3.57
C TYR A 49 9.48 -6.48 3.58
N ASP A 50 10.33 -6.39 2.57
CA ASP A 50 11.22 -5.25 2.37
C ASP A 50 10.45 -4.14 1.67
N THR A 51 9.84 -3.27 2.46
CA THR A 51 8.99 -2.21 1.91
C THR A 51 9.78 -1.19 1.11
N ALA A 52 11.05 -0.96 1.46
CA ALA A 52 11.87 -0.05 0.67
C ALA A 52 11.98 -0.56 -0.77
N ALA A 53 12.21 -1.86 -0.95
CA ALA A 53 12.30 -2.46 -2.29
C ALA A 53 10.94 -2.40 -2.99
N ILE A 54 9.86 -2.72 -2.28
CA ILE A 54 8.52 -2.71 -2.87
C ILE A 54 8.19 -1.33 -3.43
N PHE A 55 8.39 -0.28 -2.63
CA PHE A 55 7.95 1.06 -3.00
C PHE A 55 9.00 1.84 -3.79
N ALA A 56 10.18 1.27 -4.01
CA ALA A 56 11.15 1.83 -4.94
C ALA A 56 10.84 1.47 -6.39
N ALA A 57 10.03 0.45 -6.61
CA ALA A 57 9.68 0.00 -7.96
C ALA A 57 8.92 1.08 -8.72
N ARG A 58 9.11 1.12 -10.03
CA ARG A 58 8.51 2.12 -10.92
C ARG A 58 7.97 1.42 -12.16
N GLY A 59 6.96 2.03 -12.78
CA GLY A 59 6.41 1.53 -14.03
C GLY A 59 5.89 0.10 -13.87
N ASP A 60 6.27 -0.74 -14.81
CA ASP A 60 5.77 -2.12 -14.85
C ASP A 60 6.43 -3.03 -13.83
N ASP A 61 7.45 -2.55 -13.11
CA ASP A 61 8.07 -3.32 -12.04
C ASP A 61 7.22 -3.31 -10.77
N ARG A 62 6.24 -2.44 -10.70
CA ARG A 62 5.35 -2.38 -9.53
C ARG A 62 4.38 -3.56 -9.54
N SER A 63 4.04 -4.06 -8.35
CA SER A 63 3.00 -5.08 -8.23
C SER A 63 1.66 -4.50 -8.67
N ALA A 64 1.03 -5.12 -9.67
CA ALA A 64 -0.26 -4.66 -10.18
C ALA A 64 -1.33 -4.74 -9.10
N LEU A 65 -1.33 -5.81 -8.32
CA LEU A 65 -2.32 -6.00 -7.27
C LEU A 65 -2.18 -4.96 -6.16
N LEU A 66 -0.96 -4.75 -5.70
CA LEU A 66 -0.70 -3.75 -4.66
C LEU A 66 -1.06 -2.35 -5.17
N LEU A 67 -0.69 -2.06 -6.42
CA LEU A 67 -0.99 -0.77 -7.01
C LEU A 67 -2.48 -0.49 -7.03
N GLN A 68 -3.28 -1.49 -7.42
CA GLN A 68 -4.73 -1.33 -7.43
C GLN A 68 -5.28 -1.08 -6.04
N TYR A 69 -4.83 -1.83 -5.05
CA TYR A 69 -5.31 -1.63 -3.69
C TYR A 69 -4.93 -0.27 -3.12
N ILE A 70 -3.73 0.20 -3.44
CA ILE A 70 -3.31 1.53 -2.98
C ILE A 70 -4.17 2.62 -3.64
N LYS A 71 -4.49 2.46 -4.93
CA LYS A 71 -5.38 3.39 -5.61
C LYS A 71 -6.76 3.42 -4.96
N ASP A 72 -7.29 2.26 -4.60
CA ASP A 72 -8.61 2.18 -3.95
C ASP A 72 -8.60 2.87 -2.60
N ILE A 73 -7.54 2.72 -1.83
CA ILE A 73 -7.41 3.37 -0.53
C ILE A 73 -7.30 4.88 -0.71
N ALA A 74 -6.50 5.33 -1.69
CA ALA A 74 -6.31 6.75 -1.94
C ALA A 74 -7.63 7.41 -2.34
N ILE A 75 -8.40 6.75 -3.20
CA ILE A 75 -9.70 7.28 -3.63
C ILE A 75 -10.67 7.37 -2.48
N TRP A 76 -10.69 6.37 -1.61
CA TRP A 76 -11.54 6.41 -0.43
C TRP A 76 -11.20 7.60 0.47
N ARG A 77 -9.90 7.86 0.67
CA ARG A 77 -9.46 9.01 1.44
C ARG A 77 -9.87 10.32 0.78
N LEU A 78 -9.75 10.38 -0.54
CA LEU A 78 -10.12 11.57 -1.30
C LEU A 78 -11.60 11.89 -1.13
N ILE A 79 -12.46 10.88 -1.18
CA ILE A 79 -13.89 11.04 -0.97
C ILE A 79 -14.16 11.64 0.40
N GLY A 80 -13.46 11.15 1.42
CA GLY A 80 -13.65 11.64 2.78
C GLY A 80 -13.30 13.11 2.95
N LEU A 81 -12.39 13.61 2.10
CA LEU A 81 -11.97 15.00 2.18
C LEU A 81 -12.87 15.95 1.39
N SER A 82 -13.49 15.47 0.32
CA SER A 82 -14.20 16.35 -0.61
C SER A 82 -15.69 16.07 -0.72
N THR A 83 -16.18 15.00 -0.17
CA THR A 83 -17.60 14.63 -0.12
C THR A 83 -18.36 14.85 -1.43
N PRO A 84 -17.87 14.35 -2.56
CA PRO A 84 -18.60 14.49 -3.79
C PRO A 84 -19.82 13.58 -3.82
N SER A 85 -20.74 13.85 -4.75
CA SER A 85 -21.93 13.04 -4.95
C SER A 85 -21.59 11.86 -5.86
N ILE A 86 -21.05 10.80 -5.31
CA ILE A 86 -20.60 9.62 -6.08
C ILE A 86 -21.14 8.35 -5.46
N ASP A 87 -20.86 7.22 -6.13
CA ASP A 87 -21.26 5.91 -5.62
C ASP A 87 -20.39 5.53 -4.42
N TYR A 88 -20.89 5.89 -3.27
CA TYR A 88 -20.19 5.73 -2.01
C TYR A 88 -19.99 4.26 -1.66
N GLU A 89 -21.01 3.43 -1.90
CA GLU A 89 -20.96 2.02 -1.51
C GLU A 89 -19.92 1.24 -2.31
N ASP A 90 -19.80 1.52 -3.60
CA ASP A 90 -18.82 0.85 -4.43
C ASP A 90 -17.41 1.18 -3.92
N LYS A 91 -17.14 2.45 -3.65
CA LYS A 91 -15.83 2.88 -3.17
C LYS A 91 -15.51 2.31 -1.80
N LYS A 92 -16.54 2.19 -0.95
CA LYS A 92 -16.37 1.60 0.37
C LYS A 92 -15.99 0.13 0.28
N LEU A 93 -16.65 -0.61 -0.62
CA LEU A 93 -16.34 -2.03 -0.80
C LEU A 93 -14.91 -2.23 -1.31
N ARG A 94 -14.50 -1.41 -2.26
CA ARG A 94 -13.12 -1.49 -2.78
C ARG A 94 -12.09 -1.20 -1.69
N TYR A 95 -12.37 -0.19 -0.87
CA TYR A 95 -11.50 0.14 0.25
C TYR A 95 -11.43 -1.02 1.24
N GLN A 96 -12.58 -1.63 1.56
CA GLN A 96 -12.61 -2.75 2.49
C GLN A 96 -11.87 -3.97 1.94
N ASP A 97 -11.95 -4.22 0.64
CA ASP A 97 -11.18 -5.30 0.02
C ASP A 97 -9.68 -5.06 0.14
N ALA A 98 -9.25 -3.83 -0.14
CA ALA A 98 -7.84 -3.48 -0.03
C ALA A 98 -7.34 -3.64 1.40
N LYS A 99 -8.09 -3.13 2.34
CA LYS A 99 -7.75 -3.21 3.76
C LYS A 99 -7.72 -4.66 4.22
N GLY A 100 -8.69 -5.46 3.78
CA GLY A 100 -8.75 -6.87 4.13
C GLY A 100 -7.55 -7.64 3.61
N TRP A 101 -7.16 -7.38 2.37
CA TRP A 101 -5.99 -8.04 1.79
C TRP A 101 -4.72 -7.68 2.57
N LEU A 102 -4.54 -6.41 2.89
CA LEU A 102 -3.36 -5.98 3.65
C LEU A 102 -3.34 -6.61 5.04
N ASN A 103 -4.50 -6.76 5.67
CA ASN A 103 -4.57 -7.41 6.97
C ASN A 103 -4.22 -8.89 6.88
N GLU A 104 -4.62 -9.57 5.80
CA GLU A 104 -4.26 -10.98 5.61
C GLU A 104 -2.76 -11.14 5.40
N VAL A 105 -2.14 -10.23 4.62
CA VAL A 105 -0.70 -10.24 4.43
C VAL A 105 0.00 -9.99 5.77
N TYR A 106 -0.51 -9.07 6.55
CA TYR A 106 0.04 -8.79 7.87
C TYR A 106 0.00 -10.04 8.76
N LYS A 107 -1.05 -10.84 8.65
CA LYS A 107 -1.19 -12.06 9.43
C LYS A 107 -0.31 -13.19 8.94
N GLY A 108 0.27 -13.09 7.76
CA GLY A 108 1.20 -14.07 7.25
C GLY A 108 0.85 -14.71 5.93
N MET A 109 -0.20 -14.22 5.25
CA MET A 109 -0.52 -14.73 3.92
C MET A 109 0.66 -14.53 2.99
N PRO A 110 1.12 -15.57 2.29
CA PRO A 110 2.30 -15.41 1.42
C PRO A 110 2.01 -14.55 0.21
N THR A 111 3.04 -13.81 -0.22
CA THR A 111 2.99 -13.01 -1.44
C THR A 111 4.30 -13.21 -2.19
N THR A 112 4.38 -12.58 -3.37
CA THR A 112 5.60 -12.61 -4.19
C THR A 112 6.52 -11.43 -3.92
N PHE A 113 6.23 -10.60 -2.93
CA PHE A 113 7.07 -9.44 -2.61
C PHE A 113 8.43 -9.85 -2.08
N PRO A 114 9.46 -9.00 -2.26
CA PRO A 114 10.76 -9.26 -1.66
C PRO A 114 10.65 -9.30 -0.15
N LYS A 115 11.21 -10.35 0.43
CA LYS A 115 11.14 -10.55 1.87
C LYS A 115 12.13 -9.68 2.59
N LYS A 116 11.80 -9.36 3.83
CA LYS A 116 12.68 -8.67 4.73
C LYS A 116 13.96 -9.48 4.91
N GLU A 117 15.10 -8.81 4.86
CA GLU A 117 16.36 -9.50 5.10
C GLU A 117 16.46 -9.94 6.56
N ASP A 118 16.93 -11.16 6.74
CA ASP A 118 17.17 -11.68 8.06
C ASP A 118 18.56 -11.26 8.48
N THR A 119 18.66 -10.12 9.06
CA THR A 119 19.96 -9.58 9.43
C THR A 119 20.47 -10.20 10.69
N LYS A 120 19.97 -10.81 11.13
CA LYS A 120 20.52 -11.36 12.18
C LYS A 120 21.44 -12.35 12.04
N THR A 121 21.49 -12.39 11.50
CA THR A 121 21.98 -13.01 11.37
C THR A 121 22.94 -12.93 11.58
N THR A 122 22.65 -12.23 11.85
CA THR A 122 23.27 -12.01 12.10
C THR A 122 23.68 -12.32 12.79
N SER A 123 23.72 -12.37 12.97
CA SER A 123 24.13 -12.61 13.55
C SER A 123 24.04 -13.14 14.34
N PHE A 124 23.95 -13.47 14.47
CA PHE A 124 24.06 -14.07 15.26
C PHE A 124 23.93 -14.54 15.82
N THR A 125 23.89 -14.70 15.75
CA THR A 125 24.05 -15.25 16.25
C THR A 125 23.84 -15.77 16.79
N MET A 126 24.00 -16.27 16.80
CA MET A 126 24.14 -16.90 17.27
C MET A 126 24.05 -17.39 17.79
N THR A 127 24.26 -17.59 17.87
CA THR A 127 24.49 -18.19 18.42
C THR A 127 24.08 -18.66 18.99
N SER A 128 24.12 -19.01 19.09
CA SER A 128 24.05 -19.69 19.65
C SER A 128 23.38 -20.10 20.07
N ASN A 129 23.39 -20.49 20.13
CA ASN A 129 23.04 -21.18 20.51
C ASN A 129 22.33 -21.63 20.69
N PRO A 130 22.33 -21.98 20.78
CA PRO A 130 21.84 -22.69 20.87
C PRO A 130 20.89 -23.10 21.21
N LYS A 131 20.77 -23.43 21.46
CA LYS A 131 20.19 -23.84 21.70
C LYS A 131 19.16 -23.77 21.81
N ARG A 132 19.09 -23.69 21.69
CA ARG A 132 18.43 -23.53 21.67
C ARG A 132 17.35 -23.47 21.46
N GLU A 133 17.25 -23.47 21.31
CA GLU A 133 16.61 -23.34 20.96
C GLU A 133 15.47 -23.10 21.04
N ASN A 134 15.35 -23.13 21.39
CA ASN A 134 14.58 -22.76 21.37
C ASN A 134 13.88 -22.08 21.40
N TYR A 135 13.86 -21.87 21.34
CA TYR A 135 13.56 -20.95 21.14
C TYR A 135 12.61 -20.60 20.76
N TYR A 136 12.45 -20.73 20.64
CA TYR A 136 12.06 -20.27 20.01
C TYR A 136 11.34 -20.28 19.87
#